data_c5a16014e68ec2a8417f9c028a8bb7e6
#
_entry.id   c5a16014e68ec2a8417f9c028a8bb7e6
#
_cell.length_a   1.000
_cell.length_b   1.000
_cell.length_c   1.000
_cell.angle_alpha   90.00
_cell.angle_beta   90.00
_cell.angle_gamma   90.00
#
_symmetry.space_group_name_H-M   'P 1'
#
loop_
_entity.id
_entity.type
_entity.pdbx_description
1 polymer ?
#
loop_
_entity_poly.entity_id
_entity_poly.type
_entity_poly.pdbx_seq_one_letter_code
_entity_poly.pdbx_strand_id
1 'polypeptide(L)'
;MTTIDILKKTRAARGGLAVLDEAGKNALLLSMADSLLSHEGAILAENEADMSNARGHISDVMLDRLRLDHDRLVGMADGVRAIAALPDHTGRVLSEVRRPNGLVIQKVQVPLGLVSIIYESRPNVTSDAAALALKSGNVCVLRSGREAYRTARAIVQALKAGIAAEGGDPDILNIVDDTTHQSAADIMTAKGLVDLLIPRGGAGLILSLIHISEPTRH
;
A
#
# COMPACT_ATOMS: atom_id res chain seq x y z
N MET A 1 16.25 -4.38 -7.66
CA MET A 1 16.48 -3.98 -6.24
C MET A 1 16.03 -5.15 -5.38
N THR A 2 16.73 -5.49 -4.28
CA THR A 2 16.25 -6.58 -3.39
C THR A 2 15.01 -6.13 -2.59
N THR A 3 14.22 -7.08 -2.08
CA THR A 3 13.08 -6.78 -1.18
C THR A 3 13.52 -5.93 0.01
N ILE A 4 14.65 -6.29 0.62
CA ILE A 4 15.20 -5.55 1.77
C ILE A 4 15.61 -4.12 1.41
N ASP A 5 16.17 -3.88 0.22
CA ASP A 5 16.53 -2.53 -0.23
C ASP A 5 15.28 -1.66 -0.41
N ILE A 6 14.19 -2.24 -0.96
CA ILE A 6 12.91 -1.56 -1.12
C ILE A 6 12.35 -1.17 0.24
N LEU A 7 12.35 -2.09 1.22
CA LEU A 7 11.90 -1.82 2.58
C LEU A 7 12.70 -0.70 3.25
N LYS A 8 14.04 -0.73 3.14
CA LYS A 8 14.93 0.32 3.68
C LYS A 8 14.64 1.67 3.04
N LYS A 9 14.53 1.72 1.71
CA LYS A 9 14.24 2.93 0.94
C LYS A 9 12.91 3.56 1.36
N THR A 10 11.84 2.74 1.42
CA THR A 10 10.53 3.22 1.84
C THR A 10 10.53 3.71 3.29
N ARG A 11 11.20 2.98 4.20
CA ARG A 11 11.32 3.39 5.60
C ARG A 11 12.05 4.72 5.76
N ALA A 12 13.09 4.98 4.96
CA ALA A 12 13.83 6.23 4.98
C ALA A 12 12.98 7.44 4.54
N ALA A 13 12.03 7.22 3.60
CA ALA A 13 11.12 8.25 3.11
C ALA A 13 10.02 8.67 4.13
N ARG A 14 9.89 7.97 5.27
CA ARG A 14 8.85 8.22 6.30
C ARG A 14 8.79 9.67 6.76
N GLY A 15 9.95 10.34 6.87
CA GLY A 15 10.04 11.73 7.32
C GLY A 15 9.25 12.70 6.45
N GLY A 16 9.25 12.48 5.13
CA GLY A 16 8.51 13.32 4.18
C GLY A 16 6.98 13.26 4.35
N LEU A 17 6.46 12.09 4.74
CA LEU A 17 5.03 11.95 5.03
C LEU A 17 4.66 12.46 6.42
N ALA A 18 5.55 12.29 7.40
CA ALA A 18 5.30 12.65 8.80
C ALA A 18 5.15 14.16 9.05
N VAL A 19 5.65 15.01 8.15
CA VAL A 19 5.53 16.47 8.24
C VAL A 19 4.26 17.02 7.60
N LEU A 20 3.50 16.19 6.87
CA LEU A 20 2.26 16.61 6.23
C LEU A 20 1.11 16.64 7.24
N ASP A 21 0.38 17.73 7.21
CA ASP A 21 -0.92 17.84 7.87
C ASP A 21 -2.03 17.12 7.07
N GLU A 22 -3.27 17.21 7.54
CA GLU A 22 -4.41 16.61 6.86
C GLU A 22 -4.59 17.15 5.44
N ALA A 23 -4.42 18.46 5.24
CA ALA A 23 -4.56 19.10 3.94
C ALA A 23 -3.50 18.60 2.95
N GLY A 24 -2.25 18.51 3.39
CA GLY A 24 -1.15 17.98 2.57
C GLY A 24 -1.35 16.51 2.19
N LYS A 25 -1.80 15.67 3.13
CA LYS A 25 -2.12 14.27 2.82
C LYS A 25 -3.30 14.15 1.85
N ASN A 26 -4.32 15.00 1.99
CA ASN A 26 -5.46 15.01 1.08
C ASN A 26 -5.05 15.45 -0.32
N ALA A 27 -4.25 16.50 -0.46
CA ALA A 27 -3.73 16.95 -1.76
C ALA A 27 -2.94 15.84 -2.47
N LEU A 28 -2.06 15.15 -1.74
CA LEU A 28 -1.33 13.98 -2.23
C LEU A 28 -2.28 12.90 -2.78
N LEU A 29 -3.30 12.52 -2.02
CA LEU A 29 -4.26 11.48 -2.41
C LEU A 29 -5.10 11.90 -3.61
N LEU A 30 -5.54 13.16 -3.69
CA LEU A 30 -6.27 13.67 -4.83
C LEU A 30 -5.42 13.66 -6.11
N SER A 31 -4.17 14.09 -6.01
CA SER A 31 -3.22 14.01 -7.13
C SER A 31 -2.94 12.55 -7.55
N MET A 32 -2.86 11.63 -6.61
CA MET A 32 -2.76 10.19 -6.91
C MET A 32 -3.98 9.68 -7.69
N ALA A 33 -5.20 10.10 -7.32
CA ALA A 33 -6.42 9.73 -8.03
C ALA A 33 -6.44 10.26 -9.46
N ASP A 34 -6.06 11.52 -9.65
CA ASP A 34 -6.00 12.14 -10.99
C ASP A 34 -4.89 11.50 -11.85
N SER A 35 -3.79 11.15 -11.23
CA SER A 35 -2.68 10.45 -11.88
C SER A 35 -3.06 9.03 -12.34
N LEU A 36 -3.92 8.30 -11.63
CA LEU A 36 -4.46 7.02 -12.10
C LEU A 36 -5.17 7.17 -13.44
N LEU A 37 -6.02 8.19 -13.57
CA LEU A 37 -6.78 8.43 -14.79
C LEU A 37 -5.88 8.92 -15.93
N SER A 38 -4.90 9.76 -15.65
CA SER A 38 -3.97 10.27 -16.68
C SER A 38 -3.03 9.17 -17.21
N HIS A 39 -2.82 8.08 -16.46
CA HIS A 39 -2.02 6.94 -16.86
C HIS A 39 -2.86 5.72 -17.31
N GLU A 40 -4.16 5.92 -17.55
CA GLU A 40 -5.09 4.85 -17.91
C GLU A 40 -4.56 3.95 -19.03
N GLY A 41 -4.11 4.53 -20.15
CA GLY A 41 -3.62 3.77 -21.29
C GLY A 41 -2.48 2.81 -20.93
N ALA A 42 -1.52 3.25 -20.12
CA ALA A 42 -0.41 2.43 -19.67
C ALA A 42 -0.87 1.32 -18.70
N ILE A 43 -1.78 1.64 -17.78
CA ILE A 43 -2.32 0.68 -16.81
C ILE A 43 -3.12 -0.41 -17.54
N LEU A 44 -4.00 -0.03 -18.48
CA LEU A 44 -4.81 -0.99 -19.23
C LEU A 44 -3.97 -1.88 -20.15
N ALA A 45 -2.91 -1.35 -20.74
CA ALA A 45 -1.97 -2.15 -21.57
C ALA A 45 -1.27 -3.23 -20.74
N GLU A 46 -0.78 -2.90 -19.53
CA GLU A 46 -0.15 -3.87 -18.64
C GLU A 46 -1.18 -4.86 -18.06
N ASN A 47 -2.43 -4.44 -17.88
CA ASN A 47 -3.52 -5.32 -17.47
C ASN A 47 -3.86 -6.35 -18.56
N GLU A 48 -3.95 -5.95 -19.83
CA GLU A 48 -4.18 -6.89 -20.91
C GLU A 48 -3.03 -7.92 -21.03
N ALA A 49 -1.79 -7.51 -20.78
CA ALA A 49 -0.66 -8.42 -20.74
C ALA A 49 -0.78 -9.45 -19.59
N ASP A 50 -1.15 -9.01 -18.39
CA ASP A 50 -1.42 -9.90 -17.25
C ASP A 50 -2.61 -10.83 -17.55
N MET A 51 -3.71 -10.31 -18.10
CA MET A 51 -4.89 -11.09 -18.51
C MET A 51 -4.54 -12.19 -19.53
N SER A 52 -3.73 -11.84 -20.54
CA SER A 52 -3.32 -12.78 -21.56
C SER A 52 -2.44 -13.90 -20.99
N ASN A 53 -1.55 -13.58 -20.07
CA ASN A 53 -0.70 -14.56 -19.39
C ASN A 53 -1.49 -15.43 -18.39
N ALA A 54 -2.54 -14.91 -17.80
CA ALA A 54 -3.34 -15.62 -16.80
C ALA A 54 -4.40 -16.57 -17.41
N ARG A 55 -4.82 -16.34 -18.67
CA ARG A 55 -5.80 -17.18 -19.37
C ARG A 55 -5.37 -18.65 -19.40
N GLY A 56 -6.27 -19.53 -18.96
CA GLY A 56 -5.99 -20.97 -18.87
C GLY A 56 -5.17 -21.41 -17.66
N HIS A 57 -4.68 -20.48 -16.84
CA HIS A 57 -3.91 -20.77 -15.63
C HIS A 57 -4.67 -20.47 -14.33
N ILE A 58 -5.66 -19.58 -14.38
CA ILE A 58 -6.53 -19.24 -13.26
C ILE A 58 -8.01 -19.43 -13.64
N SER A 59 -8.90 -19.49 -12.64
CA SER A 59 -10.34 -19.63 -12.89
C SER A 59 -10.93 -18.36 -13.51
N ASP A 60 -12.06 -18.49 -14.23
CA ASP A 60 -12.76 -17.35 -14.84
C ASP A 60 -13.14 -16.29 -13.81
N VAL A 61 -13.51 -16.71 -12.58
CA VAL A 61 -13.80 -15.79 -11.47
C VAL A 61 -12.58 -14.98 -11.06
N MET A 62 -11.39 -15.59 -11.05
CA MET A 62 -10.14 -14.88 -10.76
C MET A 62 -9.74 -13.98 -11.92
N LEU A 63 -9.99 -14.43 -13.15
CA LEU A 63 -9.71 -13.64 -14.35
C LEU A 63 -10.59 -12.38 -14.38
N ASP A 64 -11.90 -12.49 -14.06
CA ASP A 64 -12.76 -11.29 -13.95
C ASP A 64 -12.30 -10.33 -12.84
N ARG A 65 -11.81 -10.85 -11.72
CA ARG A 65 -11.24 -10.00 -10.64
C ARG A 65 -9.96 -9.29 -11.03
N LEU A 66 -9.17 -9.87 -11.93
CA LEU A 66 -7.93 -9.29 -12.46
C LEU A 66 -8.22 -8.20 -13.49
N ARG A 67 -9.31 -8.34 -14.25
CA ARG A 67 -9.63 -7.45 -15.36
C ARG A 67 -9.85 -6.02 -14.90
N LEU A 68 -9.20 -5.07 -15.59
CA LEU A 68 -9.49 -3.66 -15.54
C LEU A 68 -10.11 -3.19 -16.87
N ASP A 69 -10.95 -2.18 -16.77
CA ASP A 69 -11.47 -1.36 -17.82
C ASP A 69 -11.57 0.09 -17.33
N HIS A 70 -12.01 0.99 -18.18
CA HIS A 70 -12.18 2.40 -17.84
C HIS A 70 -13.02 2.60 -16.58
N ASP A 71 -14.19 1.97 -16.50
CA ASP A 71 -15.14 2.16 -15.39
C ASP A 71 -14.55 1.66 -14.06
N ARG A 72 -13.85 0.53 -14.09
CA ARG A 72 -13.16 0.00 -12.91
C ARG A 72 -12.01 0.91 -12.47
N LEU A 73 -11.27 1.50 -13.42
CA LEU A 73 -10.21 2.45 -13.09
C LEU A 73 -10.75 3.76 -12.52
N VAL A 74 -11.86 4.28 -13.08
CA VAL A 74 -12.58 5.43 -12.51
C VAL A 74 -13.03 5.11 -11.08
N GLY A 75 -13.62 3.92 -10.85
CA GLY A 75 -14.00 3.47 -9.51
C GLY A 75 -12.82 3.42 -8.53
N MET A 76 -11.61 3.04 -8.99
CA MET A 76 -10.39 3.07 -8.17
C MET A 76 -10.00 4.52 -7.81
N ALA A 77 -10.03 5.44 -8.76
CA ALA A 77 -9.74 6.85 -8.51
C ALA A 77 -10.74 7.47 -7.53
N ASP A 78 -12.03 7.15 -7.68
CA ASP A 78 -13.08 7.61 -6.76
C ASP A 78 -12.92 6.99 -5.36
N GLY A 79 -12.46 5.74 -5.27
CA GLY A 79 -12.09 5.12 -4.00
C GLY A 79 -10.97 5.89 -3.28
N VAL A 80 -9.93 6.30 -4.02
CA VAL A 80 -8.84 7.12 -3.46
C VAL A 80 -9.37 8.50 -3.01
N ARG A 81 -10.24 9.15 -3.79
CA ARG A 81 -10.88 10.42 -3.41
C ARG A 81 -11.74 10.28 -2.16
N ALA A 82 -12.49 9.18 -2.05
CA ALA A 82 -13.30 8.90 -0.85
C ALA A 82 -12.41 8.71 0.39
N ILE A 83 -11.25 8.05 0.24
CA ILE A 83 -10.27 7.91 1.34
C ILE A 83 -9.68 9.28 1.72
N ALA A 84 -9.39 10.16 0.75
CA ALA A 84 -8.93 11.52 1.02
C ALA A 84 -9.93 12.31 1.89
N ALA A 85 -11.23 12.10 1.69
CA ALA A 85 -12.30 12.76 2.44
C ALA A 85 -12.49 12.20 3.88
N LEU A 86 -11.88 11.06 4.23
CA LEU A 86 -11.94 10.54 5.60
C LEU A 86 -11.22 11.47 6.59
N PRO A 87 -11.68 11.56 7.84
CA PRO A 87 -10.99 12.35 8.85
C PRO A 87 -9.59 11.80 9.13
N ASP A 88 -8.62 12.70 9.33
CA ASP A 88 -7.29 12.30 9.79
C ASP A 88 -7.31 12.02 11.30
N HIS A 89 -6.80 10.86 11.65
CA HIS A 89 -6.67 10.46 13.05
C HIS A 89 -5.27 10.70 13.63
N THR A 90 -4.31 11.09 12.81
CA THR A 90 -2.93 11.35 13.24
C THR A 90 -2.89 12.59 14.15
N GLY A 91 -2.24 12.47 15.30
CA GLY A 91 -2.16 13.55 16.26
C GLY A 91 -3.40 13.74 17.17
N ARG A 92 -4.45 12.93 16.97
CA ARG A 92 -5.65 13.01 17.81
C ARG A 92 -5.34 12.65 19.27
N VAL A 93 -5.68 13.54 20.21
CA VAL A 93 -5.59 13.27 21.64
C VAL A 93 -6.72 12.34 22.07
N LEU A 94 -6.38 11.16 22.57
CA LEU A 94 -7.32 10.15 23.05
C LEU A 94 -7.68 10.35 24.53
N SER A 95 -6.74 10.85 25.34
CA SER A 95 -6.94 11.19 26.74
C SER A 95 -5.92 12.22 27.19
N GLU A 96 -6.29 13.06 28.16
CA GLU A 96 -5.42 14.01 28.83
C GLU A 96 -5.57 13.88 30.36
N VAL A 97 -4.45 13.91 31.06
CA VAL A 97 -4.41 13.89 32.53
C VAL A 97 -3.49 15.01 33.00
N ARG A 98 -4.00 15.89 33.86
CA ARG A 98 -3.25 16.94 34.57
C ARG A 98 -2.87 16.47 35.95
N ARG A 99 -1.60 16.51 36.29
CA ARG A 99 -1.08 16.15 37.61
C ARG A 99 -1.06 17.38 38.53
N PRO A 100 -1.07 17.18 39.88
CA PRO A 100 -1.02 18.32 40.83
C PRO A 100 0.22 19.20 40.69
N ASN A 101 1.33 18.68 40.16
CA ASN A 101 2.57 19.41 39.88
C ASN A 101 2.56 20.21 38.55
N GLY A 102 1.40 20.29 37.86
CA GLY A 102 1.22 21.02 36.61
C GLY A 102 1.59 20.24 35.34
N LEU A 103 2.10 19.01 35.47
CA LEU A 103 2.43 18.16 34.29
C LEU A 103 1.15 17.75 33.57
N VAL A 104 1.14 17.96 32.22
CA VAL A 104 0.06 17.52 31.33
C VAL A 104 0.55 16.28 30.56
N ILE A 105 -0.15 15.17 30.73
CA ILE A 105 0.15 13.90 30.04
C ILE A 105 -0.97 13.65 29.02
N GLN A 106 -0.62 13.53 27.75
CA GLN A 106 -1.56 13.23 26.67
C GLN A 106 -1.23 11.87 26.03
N LYS A 107 -2.28 11.08 25.78
CA LYS A 107 -2.21 9.89 24.93
C LYS A 107 -2.64 10.30 23.51
N VAL A 108 -1.72 10.23 22.56
CA VAL A 108 -1.92 10.72 21.19
C VAL A 108 -1.84 9.56 20.19
N GLN A 109 -2.71 9.56 19.17
CA GLN A 109 -2.61 8.64 18.02
C GLN A 109 -1.42 9.01 17.14
N VAL A 110 -0.59 8.00 16.80
CA VAL A 110 0.56 8.16 15.91
C VAL A 110 0.54 7.09 14.82
N PRO A 111 1.13 7.34 13.64
CA PRO A 111 1.30 6.32 12.61
C PRO A 111 2.13 5.14 13.12
N LEU A 112 1.90 3.95 12.60
CA LEU A 112 2.68 2.76 12.91
C LEU A 112 4.11 2.83 12.35
N GLY A 113 4.25 3.35 11.12
CA GLY A 113 5.53 3.47 10.44
C GLY A 113 5.50 2.91 9.03
N LEU A 114 6.20 1.79 8.76
CA LEU A 114 6.13 1.08 7.49
C LEU A 114 5.10 -0.04 7.57
N VAL A 115 4.06 0.08 6.75
CA VAL A 115 3.05 -0.97 6.55
C VAL A 115 3.35 -1.74 5.28
N SER A 116 3.50 -3.06 5.37
CA SER A 116 3.62 -3.91 4.20
C SER A 116 2.32 -4.70 3.97
N ILE A 117 1.87 -4.76 2.71
CA ILE A 117 0.61 -5.42 2.36
C ILE A 117 0.90 -6.45 1.27
N ILE A 118 0.64 -7.73 1.60
CA ILE A 118 0.75 -8.86 0.67
C ILE A 118 -0.66 -9.23 0.22
N TYR A 119 -0.91 -9.19 -1.10
CA TYR A 119 -2.23 -9.47 -1.65
C TYR A 119 -2.15 -10.29 -2.94
N GLU A 120 -3.30 -10.82 -3.35
CA GLU A 120 -3.47 -11.64 -4.56
C GLU A 120 -3.91 -10.78 -5.77
N SER A 121 -4.56 -11.38 -6.73
CA SER A 121 -4.87 -10.91 -8.09
C SER A 121 -5.99 -9.87 -8.16
N ARG A 122 -5.94 -8.78 -7.37
CA ARG A 122 -6.95 -7.71 -7.40
C ARG A 122 -6.30 -6.34 -7.58
N PRO A 123 -6.32 -5.75 -8.78
CA PRO A 123 -5.70 -4.46 -9.05
C PRO A 123 -6.18 -3.31 -8.15
N ASN A 124 -7.47 -3.24 -7.82
CA ASN A 124 -8.04 -2.21 -6.95
C ASN A 124 -7.44 -2.22 -5.54
N VAL A 125 -7.00 -3.37 -5.04
CA VAL A 125 -6.32 -3.45 -3.73
C VAL A 125 -5.05 -2.62 -3.71
N THR A 126 -4.38 -2.47 -4.85
CA THR A 126 -3.15 -1.68 -4.97
C THR A 126 -3.40 -0.21 -4.60
N SER A 127 -4.42 0.42 -5.20
CA SER A 127 -4.76 1.83 -4.93
C SER A 127 -5.36 2.02 -3.53
N ASP A 128 -6.30 1.14 -3.13
CA ASP A 128 -6.98 1.25 -1.85
C ASP A 128 -5.99 1.11 -0.67
N ALA A 129 -5.12 0.10 -0.75
CA ALA A 129 -4.12 -0.17 0.28
C ALA A 129 -3.09 0.96 0.41
N ALA A 130 -2.60 1.48 -0.73
CA ALA A 130 -1.70 2.61 -0.76
C ALA A 130 -2.36 3.86 -0.15
N ALA A 131 -3.57 4.20 -0.59
CA ALA A 131 -4.29 5.38 -0.12
C ALA A 131 -4.58 5.32 1.39
N LEU A 132 -5.06 4.19 1.90
CA LEU A 132 -5.33 4.00 3.34
C LEU A 132 -4.06 4.10 4.18
N ALA A 133 -2.95 3.50 3.72
CA ALA A 133 -1.68 3.59 4.43
C ALA A 133 -1.19 5.04 4.50
N LEU A 134 -1.16 5.77 3.36
CA LEU A 134 -0.70 7.15 3.31
C LEU A 134 -1.63 8.10 4.06
N LYS A 135 -2.96 7.95 3.96
CA LYS A 135 -3.92 8.75 4.74
C LYS A 135 -3.70 8.62 6.25
N SER A 136 -3.40 7.41 6.71
CA SER A 136 -3.09 7.16 8.14
C SER A 136 -1.64 7.50 8.54
N GLY A 137 -0.88 8.17 7.67
CA GLY A 137 0.49 8.63 7.93
C GLY A 137 1.57 7.54 7.86
N ASN A 138 1.25 6.37 7.30
CA ASN A 138 2.17 5.25 7.16
C ASN A 138 2.76 5.18 5.76
N VAL A 139 4.06 4.92 5.64
CA VAL A 139 4.66 4.56 4.36
C VAL A 139 4.32 3.11 4.02
N CYS A 140 4.23 2.80 2.73
CA CYS A 140 3.65 1.55 2.26
C CYS A 140 4.56 0.79 1.30
N VAL A 141 4.73 -0.52 1.56
CA VAL A 141 5.32 -1.46 0.60
C VAL A 141 4.28 -2.51 0.24
N LEU A 142 4.01 -2.62 -1.05
CA LEU A 142 3.05 -3.55 -1.63
C LEU A 142 3.76 -4.78 -2.21
N ARG A 143 3.13 -5.94 -2.10
CA ARG A 143 3.54 -7.17 -2.77
C ARG A 143 2.30 -7.84 -3.35
N SER A 144 2.16 -7.82 -4.68
CA SER A 144 1.05 -8.43 -5.43
C SER A 144 1.33 -9.89 -5.79
N GLY A 145 0.29 -10.65 -6.11
CA GLY A 145 0.43 -11.94 -6.76
C GLY A 145 1.10 -11.81 -8.14
N ARG A 146 1.71 -12.91 -8.61
CA ARG A 146 2.40 -12.97 -9.90
C ARG A 146 1.47 -12.58 -11.05
N GLU A 147 0.22 -13.01 -10.99
CA GLU A 147 -0.78 -12.87 -12.05
C GLU A 147 -1.21 -11.41 -12.29
N ALA A 148 -1.03 -10.54 -11.28
CA ALA A 148 -1.42 -9.13 -11.33
C ALA A 148 -0.23 -8.18 -11.25
N TYR A 149 1.00 -8.69 -11.35
CA TYR A 149 2.19 -7.91 -11.01
C TYR A 149 2.41 -6.72 -11.95
N ARG A 150 2.28 -6.92 -13.27
CA ARG A 150 2.46 -5.84 -14.26
C ARG A 150 1.46 -4.71 -14.04
N THR A 151 0.18 -5.08 -13.87
CA THR A 151 -0.89 -4.15 -13.56
C THR A 151 -0.63 -3.40 -12.26
N ALA A 152 -0.30 -4.12 -11.18
CA ALA A 152 -0.03 -3.53 -9.88
C ALA A 152 1.17 -2.56 -9.93
N ARG A 153 2.22 -2.92 -10.66
CA ARG A 153 3.39 -2.05 -10.89
C ARG A 153 3.02 -0.78 -11.65
N ALA A 154 2.22 -0.88 -12.71
CA ALA A 154 1.76 0.29 -13.47
C ALA A 154 0.91 1.23 -12.61
N ILE A 155 0.00 0.67 -11.78
CA ILE A 155 -0.79 1.45 -10.82
C ILE A 155 0.13 2.15 -9.82
N VAL A 156 1.10 1.46 -9.21
CA VAL A 156 2.04 2.08 -8.27
C VAL A 156 2.86 3.17 -8.93
N GLN A 157 3.28 3.00 -10.19
CA GLN A 157 3.99 4.05 -10.93
C GLN A 157 3.11 5.28 -11.15
N ALA A 158 1.84 5.11 -11.50
CA ALA A 158 0.88 6.21 -11.61
C ALA A 158 0.68 6.93 -10.27
N LEU A 159 0.48 6.19 -9.18
CA LEU A 159 0.33 6.76 -7.84
C LEU A 159 1.58 7.54 -7.41
N LYS A 160 2.78 7.01 -7.68
CA LYS A 160 4.07 7.69 -7.40
C LYS A 160 4.24 8.97 -8.24
N ALA A 161 3.76 8.97 -9.49
CA ALA A 161 3.75 10.19 -10.31
C ALA A 161 2.83 11.27 -9.71
N GLY A 162 1.66 10.90 -9.20
CA GLY A 162 0.79 11.81 -8.45
C GLY A 162 1.44 12.35 -7.18
N ILE A 163 2.11 11.50 -6.39
CA ILE A 163 2.86 11.92 -5.20
C ILE A 163 3.93 12.96 -5.56
N ALA A 164 4.71 12.69 -6.62
CA ALA A 164 5.76 13.58 -7.08
C ALA A 164 5.22 14.91 -7.63
N ALA A 165 4.05 14.91 -8.27
CA ALA A 165 3.41 16.11 -8.80
C ALA A 165 3.04 17.12 -7.71
N GLU A 166 2.70 16.64 -6.51
CA GLU A 166 2.48 17.47 -5.30
C GLU A 166 3.77 17.76 -4.51
N GLY A 167 4.94 17.45 -5.07
CA GLY A 167 6.24 17.66 -4.40
C GLY A 167 6.51 16.67 -3.25
N GLY A 168 5.72 15.62 -3.10
CA GLY A 168 5.95 14.56 -2.12
C GLY A 168 7.07 13.62 -2.56
N ASP A 169 7.67 12.93 -1.59
CA ASP A 169 8.67 11.88 -1.87
C ASP A 169 7.96 10.62 -2.41
N PRO A 170 8.15 10.24 -3.69
CA PRO A 170 7.51 9.06 -4.25
C PRO A 170 7.93 7.74 -3.58
N ASP A 171 8.99 7.75 -2.79
CA ASP A 171 9.47 6.56 -2.09
C ASP A 171 8.69 6.21 -0.81
N ILE A 172 7.70 7.04 -0.43
CA ILE A 172 6.72 6.68 0.61
C ILE A 172 5.82 5.52 0.21
N LEU A 173 5.76 5.20 -1.11
CA LEU A 173 5.03 4.07 -1.68
C LEU A 173 5.94 3.28 -2.61
N ASN A 174 6.08 1.97 -2.40
CA ASN A 174 6.80 1.09 -3.29
C ASN A 174 6.08 -0.25 -3.46
N ILE A 175 6.45 -0.98 -4.52
CA ILE A 175 6.03 -2.36 -4.77
C ILE A 175 7.26 -3.24 -4.90
N VAL A 176 7.19 -4.46 -4.38
CA VAL A 176 8.28 -5.44 -4.50
C VAL A 176 8.28 -6.04 -5.89
N ASP A 177 9.43 -6.02 -6.56
CA ASP A 177 9.60 -6.54 -7.93
C ASP A 177 9.62 -8.07 -7.97
N ASP A 178 10.07 -8.72 -6.90
CA ASP A 178 10.12 -10.18 -6.80
C ASP A 178 8.73 -10.74 -6.40
N THR A 179 8.15 -11.54 -7.28
CA THR A 179 6.86 -12.21 -7.07
C THR A 179 6.99 -13.63 -6.51
N THR A 180 8.19 -14.09 -6.17
CA THR A 180 8.44 -15.41 -5.59
C THR A 180 8.03 -15.48 -4.12
N HIS A 181 7.92 -16.70 -3.58
CA HIS A 181 7.66 -16.88 -2.14
C HIS A 181 8.78 -16.29 -1.26
N GLN A 182 10.01 -16.18 -1.80
CA GLN A 182 11.13 -15.59 -1.06
C GLN A 182 10.86 -14.15 -0.66
N SER A 183 10.30 -13.34 -1.55
CA SER A 183 9.98 -11.94 -1.22
C SER A 183 8.96 -11.80 -0.08
N ALA A 184 8.00 -12.71 0.01
CA ALA A 184 7.06 -12.75 1.12
C ALA A 184 7.78 -13.13 2.44
N ALA A 185 8.67 -14.12 2.39
CA ALA A 185 9.50 -14.51 3.54
C ALA A 185 10.41 -13.36 4.00
N ASP A 186 11.04 -12.66 3.04
CA ASP A 186 11.89 -11.49 3.33
C ASP A 186 11.12 -10.39 4.07
N ILE A 187 9.89 -10.08 3.61
CA ILE A 187 9.02 -9.09 4.28
C ILE A 187 8.68 -9.52 5.70
N MET A 188 8.31 -10.79 5.90
CA MET A 188 7.89 -11.32 7.21
C MET A 188 9.04 -11.37 8.21
N THR A 189 10.24 -11.63 7.75
CA THR A 189 11.43 -11.73 8.59
C THR A 189 12.18 -10.41 8.76
N ALA A 190 11.75 -9.33 8.08
CA ALA A 190 12.38 -8.01 8.10
C ALA A 190 12.15 -7.26 9.43
N LYS A 191 12.57 -7.87 10.56
CA LYS A 191 12.47 -7.28 11.90
C LYS A 191 13.11 -5.89 11.93
N GLY A 192 12.38 -4.91 12.50
CA GLY A 192 12.83 -3.54 12.62
C GLY A 192 12.72 -2.71 11.33
N LEU A 193 12.33 -3.31 10.19
CA LEU A 193 12.02 -2.60 8.94
C LEU A 193 10.52 -2.46 8.71
N VAL A 194 9.76 -3.53 8.94
CA VAL A 194 8.30 -3.57 8.80
C VAL A 194 7.66 -3.46 10.18
N ASP A 195 6.77 -2.48 10.36
CA ASP A 195 6.08 -2.23 11.63
C ASP A 195 4.72 -2.96 11.68
N LEU A 196 4.08 -3.15 10.50
CA LEU A 196 2.86 -3.93 10.36
C LEU A 196 2.84 -4.66 9.03
N LEU A 197 2.51 -5.95 9.05
CA LEU A 197 2.23 -6.76 7.86
C LEU A 197 0.74 -7.10 7.80
N ILE A 198 0.10 -6.80 6.65
CA ILE A 198 -1.30 -7.10 6.38
C ILE A 198 -1.39 -8.10 5.23
N PRO A 199 -1.67 -9.39 5.51
CA PRO A 199 -1.99 -10.35 4.47
C PRO A 199 -3.44 -10.18 4.01
N ARG A 200 -3.67 -10.14 2.70
CA ARG A 200 -5.00 -10.03 2.09
C ARG A 200 -5.15 -11.03 0.95
N GLY A 201 -5.69 -12.19 1.23
CA GLY A 201 -5.88 -13.26 0.25
C GLY A 201 -6.65 -14.44 0.80
N GLY A 202 -6.67 -15.53 0.06
CA GLY A 202 -7.31 -16.77 0.47
C GLY A 202 -6.64 -17.46 1.65
N ALA A 203 -7.31 -18.47 2.22
CA ALA A 203 -6.79 -19.23 3.37
C ALA A 203 -5.40 -19.80 3.12
N GLY A 204 -5.06 -20.19 1.89
CA GLY A 204 -3.74 -20.71 1.53
C GLY A 204 -2.61 -19.69 1.75
N LEU A 205 -2.82 -18.42 1.37
CA LEU A 205 -1.85 -17.36 1.63
C LEU A 205 -1.68 -17.14 3.14
N ILE A 206 -2.78 -17.03 3.87
CA ILE A 206 -2.77 -16.77 5.31
C ILE A 206 -2.05 -17.91 6.06
N LEU A 207 -2.36 -19.17 5.73
CA LEU A 207 -1.72 -20.34 6.36
C LEU A 207 -0.22 -20.40 6.04
N SER A 208 0.19 -20.15 4.79
CA SER A 208 1.61 -20.13 4.43
C SER A 208 2.38 -19.05 5.21
N LEU A 209 1.77 -17.88 5.43
CA LEU A 209 2.36 -16.79 6.21
C LEU A 209 2.49 -17.14 7.70
N ILE A 210 1.50 -17.83 8.28
CA ILE A 210 1.54 -18.28 9.68
C ILE A 210 2.70 -19.27 9.86
N HIS A 211 2.85 -20.26 8.98
CA HIS A 211 3.93 -21.26 9.08
C HIS A 211 5.35 -20.66 8.97
N ILE A 212 5.52 -19.56 8.22
CA ILE A 212 6.82 -18.87 8.12
C ILE A 212 7.09 -18.03 9.38
N SER A 213 6.04 -17.50 10.03
CA SER A 213 6.18 -16.63 11.20
C SER A 213 6.17 -17.34 12.55
N GLU A 214 5.83 -18.63 12.60
CA GLU A 214 5.91 -19.41 13.85
C GLU A 214 7.37 -19.53 14.31
N PRO A 215 7.72 -19.00 15.50
CA PRO A 215 9.00 -19.32 16.10
C PRO A 215 9.00 -20.82 16.38
N THR A 216 9.96 -21.56 15.81
CA THR A 216 10.25 -22.92 16.23
C THR A 216 10.52 -22.89 17.74
N ARG A 217 9.54 -23.31 18.54
CA ARG A 217 9.75 -23.62 19.94
C ARG A 217 10.63 -24.88 20.00
N HIS A 218 11.92 -24.68 20.22
CA HIS A 218 12.81 -25.71 20.76
C HIS A 218 12.80 -25.62 22.29
#